data_a06e6454deb8c9f96c7a42d7dfbb10e8
#
_entry.id   a06e6454deb8c9f96c7a42d7dfbb10e8
#
_cell.length_a   1.000
_cell.length_b   1.000
_cell.length_c   1.000
_cell.angle_alpha   90.00
_cell.angle_beta   90.00
_cell.angle_gamma   90.00
#
_symmetry.space_group_name_H-M   'P 1'
#
loop_
_entity.id
_entity.type
_entity.pdbx_description
1 polymer ?
#
loop_
_entity_poly.entity_id
_entity_poly.type
_entity_poly.pdbx_seq_one_letter_code
_entity_poly.pdbx_strand_id
1 'polypeptide(L)'
;KEIFVIGGGFAGIEVASSMNEGREVTVIESAKKAGAEIGIIDKNPELRKLKKEGVKILTLTKVKAYTDEGVLCEDAEGKEFTVPADTIIAGTVCVDNTSLYEQVKAVLGEEHLHLIGNASPHTDWEGVAANDPYGTPEFKRLLEAVRDGYLTAMKM
;
A
#
# COMPACT_ATOMS: atom_id res chain seq x y z
N LYS A 1 -17.90 5.57 17.25
CA LYS A 1 -16.54 4.97 17.37
C LYS A 1 -15.65 5.62 16.34
N GLU A 2 -14.44 5.94 16.76
CA GLU A 2 -13.40 6.59 15.94
C GLU A 2 -12.45 5.53 15.42
N ILE A 3 -12.40 5.37 14.09
CA ILE A 3 -11.53 4.42 13.40
C ILE A 3 -10.41 5.19 12.71
N PHE A 4 -9.18 4.78 12.95
CA PHE A 4 -7.99 5.32 12.35
C PHE A 4 -7.36 4.28 11.40
N VAL A 5 -7.21 4.63 10.13
CA VAL A 5 -6.62 3.76 9.10
C VAL A 5 -5.26 4.32 8.69
N ILE A 6 -4.21 3.52 8.85
CA ILE A 6 -2.85 3.87 8.44
C ILE A 6 -2.62 3.35 7.02
N GLY A 7 -2.31 4.25 6.11
CA GLY A 7 -2.10 3.96 4.70
C GLY A 7 -3.33 4.22 3.85
N GLY A 8 -3.23 5.13 2.91
CA GLY A 8 -4.26 5.48 1.94
C GLY A 8 -4.11 4.75 0.60
N GLY A 9 -3.46 3.57 0.60
CA GLY A 9 -3.40 2.66 -0.53
C GLY A 9 -4.71 1.90 -0.75
N PHE A 10 -4.71 0.90 -1.62
CA PHE A 10 -5.90 0.10 -1.95
C PHE A 10 -6.55 -0.49 -0.69
N ALA A 11 -5.79 -1.22 0.14
CA ALA A 11 -6.31 -1.86 1.34
C ALA A 11 -6.91 -0.87 2.34
N GLY A 12 -6.25 0.26 2.58
CA GLY A 12 -6.75 1.27 3.52
C GLY A 12 -8.03 1.95 3.05
N ILE A 13 -8.17 2.20 1.76
CA ILE A 13 -9.37 2.78 1.16
C ILE A 13 -10.55 1.81 1.21
N GLU A 14 -10.34 0.53 0.89
CA GLU A 14 -11.34 -0.53 0.99
C GLU A 14 -11.84 -0.71 2.45
N VAL A 15 -10.92 -0.72 3.41
CA VAL A 15 -11.28 -0.78 4.83
C VAL A 15 -12.09 0.44 5.24
N ALA A 16 -11.65 1.64 4.86
CA ALA A 16 -12.39 2.87 5.16
C ALA A 16 -13.80 2.85 4.56
N SER A 17 -13.95 2.36 3.34
CA SER A 17 -15.25 2.20 2.68
C SER A 17 -16.16 1.21 3.38
N SER A 18 -15.63 0.12 3.90
CA SER A 18 -16.40 -0.93 4.55
C SER A 18 -16.80 -0.59 6.00
N MET A 19 -16.05 0.30 6.65
CA MET A 19 -16.18 0.55 8.08
C MET A 19 -16.78 1.91 8.46
N ASN A 20 -17.09 2.78 7.48
CA ASN A 20 -17.54 4.14 7.75
C ASN A 20 -19.00 4.24 8.22
N GLU A 21 -19.84 3.23 8.00
CA GLU A 21 -21.24 3.28 8.38
C GLU A 21 -21.41 3.45 9.89
N GLY A 22 -21.95 4.59 10.30
CA GLY A 22 -22.18 4.95 11.70
C GLY A 22 -20.92 5.16 12.53
N ARG A 23 -19.76 5.43 11.90
CA ARG A 23 -18.46 5.64 12.55
C ARG A 23 -17.75 6.85 11.95
N GLU A 24 -16.88 7.44 12.74
CA GLU A 24 -15.92 8.44 12.23
C GLU A 24 -14.66 7.72 11.78
N VAL A 25 -14.33 7.84 10.49
CA VAL A 25 -13.13 7.20 9.92
C VAL A 25 -12.16 8.27 9.47
N THR A 26 -10.91 8.13 9.90
CA THR A 26 -9.79 8.96 9.44
C THR A 26 -8.71 8.08 8.81
N VAL A 27 -8.38 8.35 7.55
CA VAL A 27 -7.28 7.70 6.81
C VAL A 27 -6.09 8.64 6.80
N ILE A 28 -4.92 8.11 7.17
CA ILE A 28 -3.63 8.81 7.08
C ILE A 28 -2.82 8.26 5.93
N GLU A 29 -2.27 9.16 5.11
CA GLU A 29 -1.40 8.83 4.00
C GLU A 29 -0.15 9.72 4.01
N SER A 30 1.02 9.08 4.00
CA SER A 30 2.31 9.79 3.97
C SER A 30 2.62 10.42 2.61
N ALA A 31 2.11 9.83 1.54
CA ALA A 31 2.26 10.37 0.19
C ALA A 31 1.35 11.58 -0.05
N LYS A 32 1.64 12.32 -1.12
CA LYS A 32 0.86 13.49 -1.55
C LYS A 32 -0.59 13.15 -1.97
N LYS A 33 -0.85 11.91 -2.33
CA LYS A 33 -2.17 11.46 -2.84
C LYS A 33 -2.51 10.09 -2.28
N ALA A 34 -3.68 9.96 -1.71
CA ALA A 34 -4.27 8.67 -1.41
C ALA A 34 -4.67 7.94 -2.71
N GLY A 35 -4.68 6.60 -2.66
CA GLY A 35 -5.03 5.76 -3.78
C GLY A 35 -4.05 5.86 -4.95
N ALA A 36 -2.77 6.16 -4.72
CA ALA A 36 -1.78 6.25 -5.80
C ALA A 36 -1.61 4.93 -6.55
N GLU A 37 -1.82 3.83 -5.85
CA GLU A 37 -1.73 2.45 -6.36
C GLU A 37 -3.01 1.97 -7.07
N ILE A 38 -4.12 2.68 -6.92
CA ILE A 38 -5.41 2.30 -7.50
C ILE A 38 -5.49 2.84 -8.92
N GLY A 39 -5.96 2.02 -9.86
CA GLY A 39 -6.18 2.43 -11.23
C GLY A 39 -7.09 3.66 -11.35
N ILE A 40 -6.86 4.49 -12.37
CA ILE A 40 -7.58 5.77 -12.56
C ILE A 40 -9.10 5.56 -12.64
N ILE A 41 -9.54 4.43 -13.20
CA ILE A 41 -10.96 4.11 -13.39
C ILE A 41 -11.66 3.92 -12.04
N ASP A 42 -11.05 3.18 -11.13
CA ASP A 42 -11.67 2.80 -9.85
C ASP A 42 -11.42 3.81 -8.74
N LYS A 43 -10.26 4.45 -8.75
CA LYS A 43 -9.83 5.40 -7.74
C LYS A 43 -10.77 6.59 -7.55
N ASN A 44 -11.17 7.23 -8.62
CA ASN A 44 -11.92 8.49 -8.54
C ASN A 44 -13.35 8.33 -8.02
N PRO A 45 -14.11 7.29 -8.41
CA PRO A 45 -15.40 7.00 -7.82
C PRO A 45 -15.31 6.68 -6.33
N GLU A 46 -14.37 5.83 -5.91
CA GLU A 46 -14.23 5.40 -4.54
C GLU A 46 -13.83 6.53 -3.60
N LEU A 47 -12.80 7.30 -3.93
CA LEU A 47 -12.40 8.46 -3.13
C LEU A 47 -13.49 9.53 -3.03
N ARG A 48 -14.30 9.70 -4.09
CA ARG A 48 -15.45 10.61 -4.05
C ARG A 48 -16.56 10.10 -3.14
N LYS A 49 -16.80 8.78 -3.15
CA LYS A 49 -17.76 8.12 -2.26
C LYS A 49 -17.34 8.33 -0.81
N LEU A 50 -16.10 7.98 -0.44
CA LEU A 50 -15.57 8.17 0.90
C LEU A 50 -15.71 9.61 1.40
N LYS A 51 -15.37 10.58 0.54
CA LYS A 51 -15.53 12.00 0.87
C LYS A 51 -16.99 12.40 1.13
N LYS A 52 -17.95 11.88 0.34
CA LYS A 52 -19.37 12.13 0.53
C LYS A 52 -19.90 11.52 1.82
N GLU A 53 -19.34 10.38 2.21
CA GLU A 53 -19.68 9.65 3.42
C GLU A 53 -18.98 10.19 4.68
N GLY A 54 -18.20 11.27 4.54
CA GLY A 54 -17.59 11.97 5.66
C GLY A 54 -16.26 11.40 6.13
N VAL A 55 -15.67 10.45 5.40
CA VAL A 55 -14.33 9.93 5.71
C VAL A 55 -13.30 11.04 5.55
N LYS A 56 -12.50 11.25 6.58
CA LYS A 56 -11.37 12.20 6.58
C LYS A 56 -10.14 11.51 5.97
N ILE A 57 -9.52 12.10 4.96
CA ILE A 57 -8.28 11.61 4.37
C ILE A 57 -7.22 12.70 4.51
N LEU A 58 -6.22 12.44 5.35
CA LEU A 58 -5.10 13.34 5.62
C LEU A 58 -3.87 12.83 4.86
N THR A 59 -3.49 13.52 3.81
CA THR A 59 -2.28 13.25 3.02
C THR A 59 -1.08 14.02 3.53
N LEU A 60 0.14 13.65 3.11
CA LEU A 60 1.40 14.23 3.58
C LEU A 60 1.52 14.18 5.11
N THR A 61 0.92 13.17 5.73
CA THR A 61 0.83 13.02 7.17
C THR A 61 1.44 11.69 7.58
N LYS A 62 2.33 11.73 8.57
CA LYS A 62 3.04 10.54 9.09
C LYS A 62 2.58 10.22 10.49
N VAL A 63 2.48 8.94 10.79
CA VAL A 63 2.30 8.46 12.16
C VAL A 63 3.64 8.52 12.89
N LYS A 64 3.67 9.11 14.08
CA LYS A 64 4.85 9.22 14.96
C LYS A 64 4.79 8.26 16.12
N ALA A 65 3.63 8.16 16.77
CA ALA A 65 3.46 7.32 17.94
C ALA A 65 1.98 6.96 18.17
N TYR A 66 1.78 5.92 18.95
CA TYR A 66 0.46 5.54 19.50
C TYR A 66 0.40 5.97 20.96
N THR A 67 -0.70 6.59 21.36
CA THR A 67 -0.93 7.08 22.71
C THR A 67 -2.29 6.61 23.22
N ASP A 68 -2.55 6.76 24.51
CA ASP A 68 -3.86 6.44 25.10
C ASP A 68 -4.97 7.37 24.60
N GLU A 69 -4.61 8.53 24.07
CA GLU A 69 -5.55 9.54 23.51
C GLU A 69 -5.81 9.33 22.01
N GLY A 70 -5.05 8.45 21.34
CA GLY A 70 -5.14 8.21 19.91
C GLY A 70 -3.79 8.09 19.23
N VAL A 71 -3.68 8.61 18.02
CA VAL A 71 -2.45 8.51 17.19
C VAL A 71 -1.83 9.89 17.02
N LEU A 72 -0.58 10.02 17.46
CA LEU A 72 0.23 11.20 17.23
C LEU A 72 0.72 11.21 15.78
N CYS A 73 0.40 12.27 15.06
CA CYS A 73 0.73 12.47 13.64
C CYS A 73 1.57 13.73 13.46
N GLU A 74 2.29 13.78 12.34
CA GLU A 74 3.06 14.93 11.89
C GLU A 74 2.65 15.28 10.46
N ASP A 75 2.33 16.55 10.20
CA ASP A 75 2.01 17.06 8.87
C ASP A 75 3.27 17.41 8.03
N ALA A 76 3.04 17.94 6.81
CA ALA A 76 4.11 18.32 5.88
C ALA A 76 5.01 19.45 6.40
N GLU A 77 4.50 20.28 7.29
CA GLU A 77 5.22 21.41 7.92
C GLU A 77 5.97 20.99 9.18
N GLY A 78 5.87 19.70 9.58
CA GLY A 78 6.49 19.18 10.81
C GLY A 78 5.69 19.49 12.08
N LYS A 79 4.44 19.92 11.93
CA LYS A 79 3.55 20.18 13.07
C LYS A 79 2.93 18.87 13.55
N GLU A 80 3.07 18.63 14.83
CA GLU A 80 2.46 17.46 15.49
C GLU A 80 1.02 17.74 15.94
N PHE A 81 0.17 16.73 15.80
CA PHE A 81 -1.22 16.75 16.26
C PHE A 81 -1.68 15.32 16.55
N THR A 82 -2.65 15.18 17.47
CA THR A 82 -3.23 13.89 17.82
C THR A 82 -4.58 13.71 17.11
N VAL A 83 -4.78 12.53 16.52
CA VAL A 83 -6.07 12.09 15.98
C VAL A 83 -6.65 11.07 16.95
N PRO A 84 -7.82 11.32 17.55
CA PRO A 84 -8.49 10.36 18.41
C PRO A 84 -8.77 9.05 17.68
N ALA A 85 -8.63 7.92 18.37
CA ALA A 85 -8.88 6.61 17.79
C ALA A 85 -9.26 5.57 18.85
N ASP A 86 -10.42 4.94 18.70
CA ASP A 86 -10.82 3.74 19.46
C ASP A 86 -10.23 2.47 18.83
N THR A 87 -10.03 2.50 17.54
CA THR A 87 -9.54 1.37 16.74
C THR A 87 -8.55 1.86 15.70
N ILE A 88 -7.40 1.19 15.63
CA ILE A 88 -6.35 1.47 14.66
C ILE A 88 -6.22 0.28 13.73
N ILE A 89 -6.26 0.55 12.42
CA ILE A 89 -6.12 -0.47 11.37
C ILE A 89 -4.92 -0.11 10.51
N ALA A 90 -3.97 -1.03 10.43
CA ALA A 90 -2.78 -0.88 9.58
C ALA A 90 -3.06 -1.41 8.17
N GLY A 91 -3.26 -0.49 7.22
CA GLY A 91 -3.35 -0.76 5.78
C GLY A 91 -2.06 -0.38 5.06
N THR A 92 -0.91 -0.69 5.68
CA THR A 92 0.41 -0.29 5.19
C THR A 92 0.91 -1.19 4.05
N VAL A 93 1.92 -0.71 3.33
CA VAL A 93 2.57 -1.44 2.25
C VAL A 93 3.20 -2.74 2.77
N CYS A 94 3.01 -3.84 2.02
CA CYS A 94 3.73 -5.07 2.24
C CYS A 94 5.20 -4.87 1.86
N VAL A 95 6.11 -5.44 2.64
CA VAL A 95 7.53 -5.52 2.30
C VAL A 95 7.86 -6.92 1.81
N ASP A 96 8.79 -7.03 0.88
CA ASP A 96 9.21 -8.30 0.32
C ASP A 96 9.92 -9.13 1.40
N ASN A 97 9.46 -10.37 1.60
CA ASN A 97 10.10 -11.28 2.54
C ASN A 97 11.13 -12.16 1.82
N THR A 98 12.37 -11.73 1.83
CA THR A 98 13.49 -12.43 1.20
C THR A 98 14.28 -13.32 2.17
N SER A 99 13.83 -13.50 3.40
CA SER A 99 14.60 -14.22 4.43
C SER A 99 14.93 -15.66 4.07
N LEU A 100 14.01 -16.38 3.46
CA LEU A 100 14.24 -17.74 2.97
C LEU A 100 15.23 -17.76 1.79
N TYR A 101 15.08 -16.79 0.87
CA TYR A 101 16.00 -16.66 -0.27
C TYR A 101 17.45 -16.50 0.21
N GLU A 102 17.70 -15.61 1.16
CA GLU A 102 19.05 -15.37 1.69
C GLU A 102 19.63 -16.62 2.39
N GLN A 103 18.81 -17.36 3.13
CA GLN A 103 19.25 -18.61 3.77
C GLN A 103 19.61 -19.68 2.74
N VAL A 104 18.80 -19.86 1.71
CA VAL A 104 19.04 -20.86 0.65
C VAL A 104 20.23 -20.45 -0.21
N LYS A 105 20.36 -19.16 -0.54
CA LYS A 105 21.50 -18.61 -1.28
C LYS A 105 22.84 -18.90 -0.57
N ALA A 106 22.87 -18.83 0.75
CA ALA A 106 24.07 -19.15 1.53
C ALA A 106 24.52 -20.62 1.43
N VAL A 107 23.60 -21.53 1.07
CA VAL A 107 23.86 -22.97 0.97
C VAL A 107 24.10 -23.41 -0.46
N LEU A 108 23.28 -22.94 -1.40
CA LEU A 108 23.29 -23.42 -2.80
C LEU A 108 24.06 -22.54 -3.77
N GLY A 109 24.42 -21.32 -3.37
CA GLY A 109 24.94 -20.32 -4.30
C GLY A 109 23.83 -19.60 -5.07
N GLU A 110 24.18 -18.47 -5.66
CA GLU A 110 23.22 -17.59 -6.38
C GLU A 110 22.89 -18.12 -7.78
N GLU A 111 23.79 -18.87 -8.40
CA GLU A 111 23.63 -19.39 -9.76
C GLU A 111 22.49 -20.39 -9.92
N HIS A 112 22.05 -21.02 -8.83
CA HIS A 112 20.96 -22.01 -8.82
C HIS A 112 19.68 -21.48 -8.19
N LEU A 113 19.61 -20.17 -7.87
CA LEU A 113 18.52 -19.60 -7.12
C LEU A 113 17.92 -18.39 -7.84
N HIS A 114 16.65 -18.44 -8.12
CA HIS A 114 15.94 -17.37 -8.81
C HIS A 114 14.83 -16.80 -7.94
N LEU A 115 14.90 -15.49 -7.68
CA LEU A 115 13.86 -14.75 -6.98
C LEU A 115 12.90 -14.16 -8.02
N ILE A 116 11.64 -14.55 -7.98
CA ILE A 116 10.63 -14.17 -8.98
C ILE A 116 9.35 -13.65 -8.32
N GLY A 117 8.53 -12.96 -9.09
CA GLY A 117 7.24 -12.43 -8.63
C GLY A 117 7.41 -11.34 -7.58
N ASN A 118 6.47 -11.26 -6.63
CA ASN A 118 6.44 -10.23 -5.60
C ASN A 118 7.62 -10.25 -4.62
N ALA A 119 8.38 -11.33 -4.57
CA ALA A 119 9.58 -11.41 -3.75
C ALA A 119 10.82 -10.83 -4.46
N SER A 120 10.75 -10.60 -5.77
CA SER A 120 11.82 -10.00 -6.56
C SER A 120 11.82 -8.48 -6.45
N PRO A 121 12.99 -7.82 -6.36
CA PRO A 121 13.04 -6.36 -6.45
C PRO A 121 12.46 -5.87 -7.77
N HIS A 122 11.48 -4.99 -7.71
CA HIS A 122 10.78 -4.45 -8.87
C HIS A 122 11.60 -3.35 -9.55
N THR A 123 12.65 -3.71 -10.28
CA THR A 123 13.58 -2.74 -10.85
C THR A 123 13.21 -2.22 -12.23
N ASP A 124 12.30 -2.89 -12.99
CA ASP A 124 12.16 -2.62 -14.43
C ASP A 124 10.75 -2.22 -14.92
N TRP A 125 9.87 -1.79 -14.00
CA TRP A 125 8.47 -1.48 -14.34
C TRP A 125 8.21 -0.08 -14.90
N GLU A 126 9.17 0.81 -14.89
CA GLU A 126 8.99 2.20 -15.35
C GLU A 126 8.49 2.32 -16.80
N GLY A 127 8.82 1.35 -17.66
CA GLY A 127 8.42 1.35 -19.07
C GLY A 127 7.02 0.81 -19.36
N VAL A 128 6.46 -0.06 -18.50
CA VAL A 128 5.15 -0.70 -18.74
C VAL A 128 4.03 0.05 -18.01
N ALA A 129 4.32 0.54 -16.81
CA ALA A 129 3.35 1.29 -16.01
C ALA A 129 2.86 2.59 -16.67
N ALA A 130 3.69 3.22 -17.51
CA ALA A 130 3.34 4.46 -18.20
C ALA A 130 2.27 4.27 -19.28
N ASN A 131 2.08 3.06 -19.82
CA ASN A 131 1.20 2.76 -20.93
C ASN A 131 0.08 1.77 -20.60
N ASP A 132 -0.07 1.34 -19.36
CA ASP A 132 -1.16 0.47 -18.93
C ASP A 132 -2.37 1.29 -18.47
N PRO A 133 -3.44 1.39 -19.29
CA PRO A 133 -4.64 2.16 -18.94
C PRO A 133 -5.45 1.53 -17.80
N TYR A 134 -5.21 0.26 -17.47
CA TYR A 134 -5.95 -0.50 -16.48
C TYR A 134 -5.12 -0.77 -15.21
N GLY A 135 -3.94 -0.17 -15.10
CA GLY A 135 -2.93 -0.45 -14.10
C GLY A 135 -3.39 -0.53 -12.65
N THR A 136 -4.04 -1.63 -12.29
CA THR A 136 -4.25 -1.99 -10.89
C THR A 136 -2.99 -2.68 -10.36
N PRO A 137 -2.55 -2.38 -9.14
CA PRO A 137 -1.37 -3.02 -8.54
C PRO A 137 -1.43 -4.55 -8.51
N GLU A 138 -2.62 -5.10 -8.27
CA GLU A 138 -2.85 -6.55 -8.22
C GLU A 138 -2.69 -7.22 -9.59
N PHE A 139 -3.21 -6.60 -10.62
CA PHE A 139 -3.06 -7.11 -11.99
C PHE A 139 -1.60 -7.04 -12.45
N LYS A 140 -0.91 -5.95 -12.11
CA LYS A 140 0.53 -5.81 -12.37
C LYS A 140 1.33 -6.90 -11.68
N ARG A 141 1.07 -7.15 -10.39
CA ARG A 141 1.75 -8.19 -9.62
C ARG A 141 1.58 -9.58 -10.23
N LEU A 142 0.38 -9.93 -10.68
CA LEU A 142 0.13 -11.20 -11.34
C LEU A 142 0.90 -11.31 -12.67
N LEU A 143 0.85 -10.28 -13.50
CA LEU A 143 1.58 -10.27 -14.78
C LEU A 143 3.09 -10.33 -14.57
N GLU A 144 3.63 -9.62 -13.57
CA GLU A 144 5.04 -9.69 -13.21
C GLU A 144 5.45 -11.10 -12.82
N ALA A 145 4.72 -11.72 -11.91
CA ALA A 145 5.03 -13.06 -11.45
C ALA A 145 5.05 -14.08 -12.60
N VAL A 146 4.05 -14.01 -13.49
CA VAL A 146 3.98 -14.88 -14.69
C VAL A 146 5.13 -14.61 -15.65
N ARG A 147 5.41 -13.32 -15.92
CA ARG A 147 6.52 -12.91 -16.80
C ARG A 147 7.86 -13.35 -16.25
N ASP A 148 8.13 -13.11 -14.98
CA ASP A 148 9.39 -13.47 -14.34
C ASP A 148 9.62 -14.98 -14.37
N GLY A 149 8.59 -15.77 -14.07
CA GLY A 149 8.65 -17.22 -14.17
C GLY A 149 8.96 -17.68 -15.59
N TYR A 150 8.27 -17.12 -16.60
CA TYR A 150 8.50 -17.45 -18.00
C TYR A 150 9.90 -17.08 -18.46
N LEU A 151 10.36 -15.85 -18.20
CA LEU A 151 11.69 -15.39 -18.63
C LEU A 151 12.82 -16.13 -17.93
N THR A 152 12.62 -16.52 -16.67
CA THR A 152 13.60 -17.34 -15.93
C THR A 152 13.70 -18.73 -16.58
N ALA A 153 12.58 -19.39 -16.82
CA ALA A 153 12.57 -20.71 -17.46
C ALA A 153 13.17 -20.70 -18.87
N MET A 154 13.03 -19.60 -19.63
CA MET A 154 13.63 -19.48 -20.96
C MET A 154 15.15 -19.29 -20.96
N LYS A 155 15.75 -18.92 -19.82
CA LYS A 155 17.20 -18.73 -19.67
C LYS A 155 17.91 -19.98 -19.11
N MET A 156 17.16 -20.94 -18.60
CA MET A 156 17.67 -22.23 -18.11
C MET A 156 17.88 -23.23 -19.26
#